data_0c6620055e626498b1d46cbe78b7e39c
#
_entry.id   0c6620055e626498b1d46cbe78b7e39c
#
_cell.length_a   1.000
_cell.length_b   1.000
_cell.length_c   1.000
_cell.angle_alpha   90.00
_cell.angle_beta   90.00
_cell.angle_gamma   90.00
#
_symmetry.space_group_name_H-M   'P 1'
#
loop_
_entity.id
_entity.type
_entity.pdbx_description
1 polymer ?
#
loop_
_entity_poly.entity_id
_entity_poly.type
_entity_poly.pdbx_seq_one_letter_code
_entity_poly.pdbx_strand_id
1 'polypeptide(L)'
;MLTPSALFSVQGRTALVTGGATGLGRICAEALLGAGARVLIASRKAEACEAGAHELSALGPCEGFGGTVANEAGVAALVAETRRRTDVLHILVNNAGLTWCEPFETYPWKAWERVMGVNVAGLFSLTRDLAPALFASANAERPSTIVNLGSVMGTATHAENAYAYSASKAAVHHLTRILAQEFAGRQVTVNAIAPGPFPTNMTRFAIGDEAGAARGAKTVPMGRLGREDDIAGAILFLTGRGGAYTTGAILPVDGGLGVAPPPSMFGGHE
;
A
#
# COMPACT_ATOMS: atom_id res chain seq x y z
N MET A 1 25.08 -15.95 -4.25
CA MET A 1 25.74 -15.20 -3.16
C MET A 1 24.69 -14.36 -2.44
N LEU A 2 24.70 -14.32 -1.11
CA LEU A 2 23.74 -13.52 -0.32
C LEU A 2 24.29 -12.09 -0.17
N THR A 3 23.94 -11.20 -1.09
CA THR A 3 24.30 -9.78 -1.01
C THR A 3 23.02 -8.94 -0.85
N PRO A 4 23.08 -7.75 -0.25
CA PRO A 4 21.92 -6.86 -0.17
C PRO A 4 21.29 -6.60 -1.54
N SER A 5 22.10 -6.35 -2.56
CA SER A 5 21.61 -6.15 -3.93
C SER A 5 20.88 -7.38 -4.49
N ALA A 6 21.37 -8.60 -4.21
CA ALA A 6 20.69 -9.81 -4.65
C ALA A 6 19.37 -10.09 -3.92
N LEU A 7 19.25 -9.65 -2.65
CA LEU A 7 18.08 -9.88 -1.82
C LEU A 7 16.93 -8.90 -2.12
N PHE A 8 17.27 -7.65 -2.44
CA PHE A 8 16.29 -6.56 -2.60
C PHE A 8 16.09 -6.11 -4.06
N SER A 9 16.86 -6.66 -5.02
CA SER A 9 16.66 -6.38 -6.43
C SER A 9 15.35 -6.93 -6.95
N VAL A 10 14.64 -6.11 -7.70
CA VAL A 10 13.46 -6.49 -8.49
C VAL A 10 13.73 -6.32 -10.00
N GLN A 11 15.01 -6.40 -10.39
CA GLN A 11 15.44 -6.28 -11.77
C GLN A 11 14.65 -7.19 -12.72
N GLY A 12 14.14 -6.58 -13.80
CA GLY A 12 13.38 -7.27 -14.84
C GLY A 12 11.94 -7.65 -14.44
N ARG A 13 11.46 -7.19 -13.29
CA ARG A 13 10.07 -7.39 -12.88
C ARG A 13 9.19 -6.23 -13.33
N THR A 14 7.93 -6.53 -13.64
CA THR A 14 6.90 -5.54 -13.95
C THR A 14 5.99 -5.38 -12.75
N ALA A 15 5.79 -4.14 -12.31
CA ALA A 15 4.93 -3.78 -11.19
C ALA A 15 3.76 -2.88 -11.63
N LEU A 16 2.59 -3.06 -11.01
CA LEU A 16 1.49 -2.10 -11.04
C LEU A 16 1.32 -1.50 -9.64
N VAL A 17 1.32 -0.17 -9.55
CA VAL A 17 1.07 0.56 -8.30
C VAL A 17 -0.18 1.43 -8.46
N THR A 18 -1.26 1.09 -7.77
CA THR A 18 -2.47 1.93 -7.76
C THR A 18 -2.29 3.13 -6.81
N GLY A 19 -2.71 4.32 -7.24
CA GLY A 19 -2.42 5.55 -6.50
C GLY A 19 -0.93 5.92 -6.51
N GLY A 20 -0.17 5.46 -7.51
CA GLY A 20 1.28 5.58 -7.58
C GLY A 20 1.83 6.98 -7.90
N ALA A 21 0.96 7.95 -8.19
CA ALA A 21 1.40 9.31 -8.55
C ALA A 21 1.79 10.16 -7.33
N THR A 22 1.36 9.83 -6.12
CA THR A 22 1.58 10.65 -4.91
C THR A 22 1.69 9.81 -3.64
N GLY A 23 2.23 10.41 -2.57
CA GLY A 23 2.26 9.80 -1.23
C GLY A 23 2.95 8.44 -1.18
N LEU A 24 2.43 7.52 -0.37
CA LEU A 24 3.04 6.20 -0.17
C LEU A 24 3.14 5.38 -1.48
N GLY A 25 2.16 5.53 -2.38
CA GLY A 25 2.20 4.86 -3.68
C GLY A 25 3.38 5.34 -4.55
N ARG A 26 3.67 6.65 -4.54
CA ARG A 26 4.83 7.20 -5.23
C ARG A 26 6.14 6.67 -4.65
N ILE A 27 6.27 6.64 -3.32
CA ILE A 27 7.44 6.07 -2.65
C ILE A 27 7.64 4.61 -3.04
N CYS A 28 6.56 3.81 -3.08
CA CYS A 28 6.64 2.42 -3.54
C CYS A 28 7.12 2.34 -5.01
N ALA A 29 6.61 3.21 -5.89
CA ALA A 29 7.00 3.23 -7.29
C ALA A 29 8.47 3.62 -7.47
N GLU A 30 8.94 4.65 -6.77
CA GLU A 30 10.33 5.10 -6.76
C GLU A 30 11.29 3.98 -6.29
N ALA A 31 10.96 3.34 -5.17
CA ALA A 31 11.76 2.24 -4.63
C ALA A 31 11.87 1.06 -5.62
N LEU A 32 10.74 0.67 -6.24
CA LEU A 32 10.71 -0.41 -7.21
C LEU A 32 11.50 -0.07 -8.49
N LEU A 33 11.39 1.17 -8.98
CA LEU A 33 12.18 1.65 -10.13
C LEU A 33 13.67 1.63 -9.82
N GLY A 34 14.08 2.22 -8.68
CA GLY A 34 15.47 2.24 -8.24
C GLY A 34 16.07 0.83 -8.02
N ALA A 35 15.24 -0.17 -7.74
CA ALA A 35 15.63 -1.57 -7.61
C ALA A 35 15.54 -2.36 -8.94
N GLY A 36 15.24 -1.70 -10.06
CA GLY A 36 15.31 -2.24 -11.43
C GLY A 36 13.98 -2.78 -11.99
N ALA A 37 12.83 -2.49 -11.40
CA ALA A 37 11.55 -2.86 -12.00
C ALA A 37 11.14 -1.92 -13.14
N ARG A 38 10.30 -2.41 -14.05
CA ARG A 38 9.40 -1.58 -14.85
C ARG A 38 8.13 -1.33 -14.03
N VAL A 39 7.71 -0.08 -13.91
CA VAL A 39 6.58 0.29 -13.08
C VAL A 39 5.47 0.93 -13.91
N LEU A 40 4.27 0.43 -13.72
CA LEU A 40 3.02 1.04 -14.18
C LEU A 40 2.38 1.72 -12.98
N ILE A 41 2.05 3.00 -13.09
CA ILE A 41 1.30 3.70 -12.05
C ILE A 41 -0.08 4.07 -12.58
N ALA A 42 -1.11 3.89 -11.76
CA ALA A 42 -2.48 4.22 -12.12
C ALA A 42 -3.14 5.09 -11.04
N SER A 43 -3.87 6.12 -11.43
CA SER A 43 -4.67 6.92 -10.52
C SER A 43 -5.88 7.53 -11.23
N ARG A 44 -6.83 8.08 -10.45
CA ARG A 44 -8.07 8.68 -10.99
C ARG A 44 -7.83 9.89 -11.90
N LYS A 45 -6.75 10.62 -11.67
CA LYS A 45 -6.36 11.79 -12.45
C LYS A 45 -5.30 11.38 -13.47
N ALA A 46 -5.71 11.10 -14.70
CA ALA A 46 -4.81 10.62 -15.76
C ALA A 46 -3.62 11.55 -15.97
N GLU A 47 -3.86 12.83 -16.20
CA GLU A 47 -2.82 13.85 -16.44
C GLU A 47 -1.78 13.90 -15.31
N ALA A 48 -2.24 13.91 -14.04
CA ALA A 48 -1.32 13.91 -12.90
C ALA A 48 -0.53 12.58 -12.78
N CYS A 49 -1.12 11.49 -13.23
CA CYS A 49 -0.46 10.19 -13.24
C CYS A 49 0.60 10.11 -14.34
N GLU A 50 0.29 10.61 -15.52
CA GLU A 50 1.23 10.70 -16.65
C GLU A 50 2.41 11.64 -16.34
N ALA A 51 2.14 12.81 -15.76
CA ALA A 51 3.17 13.74 -15.31
C ALA A 51 4.08 13.10 -14.24
N GLY A 52 3.49 12.42 -13.24
CA GLY A 52 4.26 11.71 -12.20
C GLY A 52 5.10 10.56 -12.79
N ALA A 53 4.59 9.83 -13.77
CA ALA A 53 5.35 8.79 -14.45
C ALA A 53 6.51 9.36 -15.27
N HIS A 54 6.31 10.51 -15.90
CA HIS A 54 7.38 11.20 -16.63
C HIS A 54 8.54 11.59 -15.69
N GLU A 55 8.24 12.16 -14.52
CA GLU A 55 9.25 12.45 -13.50
C GLU A 55 9.98 11.18 -13.03
N LEU A 56 9.22 10.12 -12.73
CA LEU A 56 9.74 8.83 -12.27
C LEU A 56 10.59 8.10 -13.33
N SER A 57 10.40 8.42 -14.61
CA SER A 57 11.16 7.81 -15.71
C SER A 57 12.66 8.12 -15.66
N ALA A 58 13.08 9.10 -14.87
CA ALA A 58 14.49 9.35 -14.58
C ALA A 58 15.15 8.21 -13.76
N LEU A 59 14.36 7.39 -13.06
CA LEU A 59 14.83 6.29 -12.24
C LEU A 59 14.76 4.93 -12.98
N GLY A 60 13.94 4.82 -14.02
CA GLY A 60 13.72 3.58 -14.75
C GLY A 60 12.44 3.60 -15.57
N PRO A 61 12.10 2.50 -16.27
CA PRO A 61 10.91 2.45 -17.13
C PRO A 61 9.62 2.63 -16.33
N CYS A 62 8.97 3.78 -16.49
CA CYS A 62 7.71 4.13 -15.81
C CYS A 62 6.66 4.62 -16.79
N GLU A 63 5.43 4.14 -16.67
CA GLU A 63 4.28 4.59 -17.42
C GLU A 63 3.13 4.92 -16.48
N GLY A 64 2.43 6.04 -16.73
CA GLY A 64 1.27 6.47 -15.96
C GLY A 64 0.00 6.48 -16.80
N PHE A 65 -1.15 6.17 -16.19
CA PHE A 65 -2.44 6.23 -16.85
C PHE A 65 -3.61 6.43 -15.89
N GLY A 66 -4.74 6.84 -16.44
CA GLY A 66 -5.99 7.00 -15.69
C GLY A 66 -6.59 5.66 -15.32
N GLY A 67 -7.05 5.51 -14.05
CA GLY A 67 -7.73 4.31 -13.60
C GLY A 67 -8.35 4.49 -12.21
N THR A 68 -9.43 3.77 -11.95
CA THR A 68 -10.12 3.82 -10.65
C THR A 68 -10.52 2.42 -10.19
N VAL A 69 -10.50 2.22 -8.89
CA VAL A 69 -11.02 1.01 -8.24
C VAL A 69 -12.33 1.27 -7.49
N ALA A 70 -12.98 2.39 -7.75
CA ALA A 70 -14.17 2.82 -7.00
C ALA A 70 -15.45 2.03 -7.35
N ASN A 71 -15.47 1.34 -8.48
CA ASN A 71 -16.58 0.52 -8.93
C ASN A 71 -16.11 -0.54 -9.93
N GLU A 72 -16.97 -1.48 -10.25
CA GLU A 72 -16.68 -2.62 -11.11
C GLU A 72 -16.22 -2.20 -12.53
N ALA A 73 -16.92 -1.25 -13.15
CA ALA A 73 -16.55 -0.75 -14.48
C ALA A 73 -15.17 -0.09 -14.49
N GLY A 74 -14.83 0.66 -13.43
CA GLY A 74 -13.52 1.27 -13.27
C GLY A 74 -12.42 0.23 -13.10
N VAL A 75 -12.66 -0.82 -12.33
CA VAL A 75 -11.73 -1.95 -12.19
C VAL A 75 -11.52 -2.66 -13.53
N ALA A 76 -12.60 -2.97 -14.25
CA ALA A 76 -12.51 -3.62 -15.56
C ALA A 76 -11.70 -2.79 -16.56
N ALA A 77 -11.92 -1.47 -16.61
CA ALA A 77 -11.15 -0.55 -17.45
C ALA A 77 -9.67 -0.51 -17.04
N LEU A 78 -9.37 -0.45 -15.74
CA LEU A 78 -8.01 -0.46 -15.21
C LEU A 78 -7.26 -1.75 -15.57
N VAL A 79 -7.93 -2.90 -15.46
CA VAL A 79 -7.38 -4.20 -15.85
C VAL A 79 -7.10 -4.25 -17.35
N ALA A 80 -8.04 -3.82 -18.18
CA ALA A 80 -7.88 -3.77 -19.64
C ALA A 80 -6.69 -2.89 -20.04
N GLU A 81 -6.58 -1.71 -19.43
CA GLU A 81 -5.49 -0.77 -19.69
C GLU A 81 -4.12 -1.29 -19.21
N THR A 82 -4.09 -2.01 -18.10
CA THR A 82 -2.88 -2.71 -17.63
C THR A 82 -2.46 -3.78 -18.62
N ARG A 83 -3.40 -4.62 -19.06
CA ARG A 83 -3.12 -5.69 -20.05
C ARG A 83 -2.69 -5.17 -21.40
N ARG A 84 -3.17 -4.01 -21.82
CA ARG A 84 -2.73 -3.34 -23.06
C ARG A 84 -1.24 -2.96 -23.02
N ARG A 85 -0.69 -2.70 -21.81
CA ARG A 85 0.71 -2.29 -21.60
C ARG A 85 1.64 -3.45 -21.31
N THR A 86 1.13 -4.52 -20.75
CA THR A 86 1.95 -5.67 -20.37
C THR A 86 1.14 -6.96 -20.27
N ASP A 87 1.71 -8.04 -20.80
CA ASP A 87 1.19 -9.40 -20.61
C ASP A 87 1.73 -10.03 -19.32
N VAL A 88 2.75 -9.42 -18.72
CA VAL A 88 3.48 -9.97 -17.58
C VAL A 88 3.33 -9.05 -16.37
N LEU A 89 2.83 -9.58 -15.26
CA LEU A 89 2.73 -8.85 -14.01
C LEU A 89 3.33 -9.67 -12.86
N HIS A 90 4.36 -9.13 -12.23
CA HIS A 90 5.05 -9.78 -11.12
C HIS A 90 4.71 -9.19 -9.76
N ILE A 91 4.40 -7.89 -9.71
CA ILE A 91 4.17 -7.16 -8.48
C ILE A 91 2.89 -6.33 -8.63
N LEU A 92 1.95 -6.51 -7.70
CA LEU A 92 0.76 -5.67 -7.57
C LEU A 92 0.81 -4.94 -6.23
N VAL A 93 0.85 -3.60 -6.26
CA VAL A 93 0.75 -2.76 -5.06
C VAL A 93 -0.63 -2.12 -5.02
N ASN A 94 -1.50 -2.65 -4.17
CA ASN A 94 -2.82 -2.11 -3.90
C ASN A 94 -2.72 -0.98 -2.88
N ASN A 95 -2.40 0.23 -3.37
CA ASN A 95 -2.24 1.41 -2.53
C ASN A 95 -3.42 2.39 -2.66
N ALA A 96 -4.17 2.36 -3.76
CA ALA A 96 -5.34 3.23 -3.91
C ALA A 96 -6.30 3.08 -2.73
N GLY A 97 -6.66 4.19 -2.12
CA GLY A 97 -7.54 4.21 -0.97
C GLY A 97 -8.06 5.61 -0.68
N LEU A 98 -9.04 5.69 0.19
CA LEU A 98 -9.56 6.94 0.72
C LEU A 98 -9.93 6.81 2.19
N THR A 99 -9.96 7.93 2.89
CA THR A 99 -10.47 8.05 4.26
C THR A 99 -11.70 8.96 4.29
N TRP A 100 -12.46 8.86 5.37
CA TRP A 100 -13.54 9.76 5.71
C TRP A 100 -13.54 9.96 7.22
N CYS A 101 -13.40 11.21 7.65
CA CYS A 101 -13.42 11.59 9.07
C CYS A 101 -14.65 12.44 9.32
N GLU A 102 -15.47 12.03 10.28
CA GLU A 102 -16.71 12.71 10.70
C GLU A 102 -17.00 12.30 12.15
N PRO A 103 -17.56 13.17 13.01
CA PRO A 103 -18.00 12.80 14.34
C PRO A 103 -18.99 11.62 14.32
N PHE A 104 -18.99 10.83 15.38
CA PHE A 104 -19.82 9.62 15.48
C PHE A 104 -21.30 9.89 15.22
N GLU A 105 -21.82 10.96 15.81
CA GLU A 105 -23.23 11.33 15.77
C GLU A 105 -23.72 11.72 14.36
N THR A 106 -22.83 12.20 13.52
CA THR A 106 -23.13 12.67 12.15
C THR A 106 -22.54 11.78 11.06
N TYR A 107 -21.93 10.65 11.45
CA TYR A 107 -21.21 9.80 10.49
C TYR A 107 -22.14 9.22 9.43
N PRO A 108 -22.03 9.60 8.13
CA PRO A 108 -23.04 9.31 7.14
C PRO A 108 -22.87 7.90 6.54
N TRP A 109 -23.98 7.27 6.17
CA TRP A 109 -23.98 5.97 5.48
C TRP A 109 -23.11 5.96 4.22
N LYS A 110 -23.15 7.01 3.42
CA LYS A 110 -22.33 7.17 2.20
C LYS A 110 -20.84 7.06 2.43
N ALA A 111 -20.34 7.35 3.63
CA ALA A 111 -18.93 7.18 3.98
C ALA A 111 -18.54 5.69 3.97
N TRP A 112 -19.42 4.83 4.53
CA TRP A 112 -19.22 3.39 4.50
C TRP A 112 -19.19 2.84 3.08
N GLU A 113 -20.17 3.18 2.26
CA GLU A 113 -20.23 2.72 0.87
C GLU A 113 -18.97 3.10 0.08
N ARG A 114 -18.56 4.36 0.18
CA ARG A 114 -17.39 4.85 -0.56
C ARG A 114 -16.09 4.25 -0.07
N VAL A 115 -15.89 4.21 1.26
CA VAL A 115 -14.63 3.72 1.84
C VAL A 115 -14.50 2.22 1.63
N MET A 116 -15.54 1.44 1.93
CA MET A 116 -15.52 -0.01 1.73
C MET A 116 -15.44 -0.37 0.24
N GLY A 117 -16.15 0.37 -0.61
CA GLY A 117 -16.11 0.19 -2.06
C GLY A 117 -14.69 0.33 -2.63
N VAL A 118 -13.98 1.39 -2.28
CA VAL A 118 -12.61 1.62 -2.77
C VAL A 118 -11.60 0.73 -2.07
N ASN A 119 -11.58 0.76 -0.73
CA ASN A 119 -10.49 0.17 0.04
C ASN A 119 -10.55 -1.37 0.10
N VAL A 120 -11.74 -1.95 -0.03
CA VAL A 120 -11.95 -3.40 0.10
C VAL A 120 -12.42 -4.02 -1.20
N ALA A 121 -13.63 -3.66 -1.69
CA ALA A 121 -14.21 -4.28 -2.87
C ALA A 121 -13.35 -4.02 -4.13
N GLY A 122 -12.90 -2.79 -4.33
CA GLY A 122 -12.04 -2.41 -5.45
C GLY A 122 -10.68 -3.10 -5.41
N LEU A 123 -10.04 -3.16 -4.23
CA LEU A 123 -8.80 -3.90 -4.01
C LEU A 123 -8.96 -5.39 -4.36
N PHE A 124 -10.01 -6.01 -3.85
CA PHE A 124 -10.30 -7.43 -4.10
C PHE A 124 -10.55 -7.69 -5.59
N SER A 125 -11.44 -6.91 -6.21
CA SER A 125 -11.80 -7.08 -7.62
C SER A 125 -10.59 -6.90 -8.55
N LEU A 126 -9.75 -5.87 -8.30
CA LEU A 126 -8.52 -5.67 -9.06
C LEU A 126 -7.55 -6.86 -8.90
N THR A 127 -7.40 -7.34 -7.66
CA THR A 127 -6.56 -8.50 -7.36
C THR A 127 -7.06 -9.76 -8.08
N ARG A 128 -8.37 -10.04 -8.00
CA ARG A 128 -9.02 -11.16 -8.69
C ARG A 128 -8.75 -11.14 -10.19
N ASP A 129 -8.96 -9.98 -10.82
CA ASP A 129 -8.93 -9.87 -12.28
C ASP A 129 -7.49 -9.82 -12.84
N LEU A 130 -6.49 -9.43 -12.02
CA LEU A 130 -5.07 -9.48 -12.36
C LEU A 130 -4.37 -10.76 -11.89
N ALA A 131 -5.00 -11.57 -11.04
CA ALA A 131 -4.41 -12.82 -10.53
C ALA A 131 -3.92 -13.77 -11.63
N PRO A 132 -4.62 -13.97 -12.77
CA PRO A 132 -4.09 -14.81 -13.85
C PRO A 132 -2.71 -14.36 -14.37
N ALA A 133 -2.46 -13.06 -14.50
CA ALA A 133 -1.17 -12.53 -14.94
C ALA A 133 -0.08 -12.73 -13.88
N LEU A 134 -0.42 -12.57 -12.59
CA LEU A 134 0.48 -12.84 -11.47
C LEU A 134 0.83 -14.33 -11.39
N PHE A 135 -0.13 -15.23 -11.56
CA PHE A 135 0.10 -16.68 -11.56
C PHE A 135 0.99 -17.12 -12.72
N ALA A 136 0.76 -16.57 -13.92
CA ALA A 136 1.55 -16.88 -15.11
C ALA A 136 3.01 -16.42 -14.99
N SER A 137 3.27 -15.39 -14.19
CA SER A 137 4.60 -14.80 -13.98
C SER A 137 5.35 -15.39 -12.78
N ALA A 138 4.68 -16.19 -11.95
CA ALA A 138 5.20 -16.69 -10.69
C ALA A 138 6.00 -17.98 -10.87
N ASN A 139 7.04 -18.16 -10.06
CA ASN A 139 7.75 -19.43 -9.92
C ASN A 139 8.33 -19.57 -8.51
N ALA A 140 8.79 -20.77 -8.16
CA ALA A 140 9.27 -21.08 -6.80
C ALA A 140 10.49 -20.27 -6.37
N GLU A 141 11.37 -19.89 -7.30
CA GLU A 141 12.59 -19.13 -7.00
C GLU A 141 12.30 -17.63 -6.83
N ARG A 142 11.33 -17.12 -7.59
CA ARG A 142 10.92 -15.72 -7.61
C ARG A 142 9.39 -15.61 -7.66
N PRO A 143 8.70 -15.77 -6.54
CA PRO A 143 7.26 -15.66 -6.47
C PRO A 143 6.76 -14.31 -6.99
N SER A 144 5.57 -14.26 -7.59
CA SER A 144 4.87 -12.99 -7.78
C SER A 144 4.36 -12.49 -6.46
N THR A 145 4.17 -11.17 -6.32
CA THR A 145 3.92 -10.56 -5.02
C THR A 145 2.77 -9.57 -5.09
N ILE A 146 1.86 -9.66 -4.15
CA ILE A 146 0.82 -8.67 -3.88
C ILE A 146 1.15 -7.98 -2.56
N VAL A 147 1.22 -6.66 -2.58
CA VAL A 147 1.39 -5.84 -1.38
C VAL A 147 0.18 -4.92 -1.23
N ASN A 148 -0.58 -5.12 -0.17
CA ASN A 148 -1.73 -4.30 0.17
C ASN A 148 -1.31 -3.18 1.13
N LEU A 149 -1.67 -1.92 0.87
CA LEU A 149 -1.49 -0.84 1.83
C LEU A 149 -2.63 -0.89 2.86
N GLY A 150 -2.29 -1.49 4.01
CA GLY A 150 -3.10 -1.49 5.22
C GLY A 150 -3.04 -0.13 5.94
N SER A 151 -3.07 -0.18 7.25
CA SER A 151 -2.82 0.95 8.17
C SER A 151 -2.68 0.43 9.59
N VAL A 152 -1.94 1.12 10.45
CA VAL A 152 -1.96 0.88 11.89
C VAL A 152 -3.40 0.93 12.44
N MET A 153 -4.27 1.77 11.88
CA MET A 153 -5.71 1.85 12.24
C MET A 153 -6.51 0.57 11.94
N GLY A 154 -5.97 -0.35 11.16
CA GLY A 154 -6.58 -1.67 10.96
C GLY A 154 -6.35 -2.64 12.12
N THR A 155 -5.46 -2.29 13.05
CA THR A 155 -5.11 -3.09 14.23
C THR A 155 -5.33 -2.33 15.53
N ALA A 156 -4.94 -1.06 15.58
CA ALA A 156 -5.11 -0.20 16.74
C ALA A 156 -6.58 0.25 16.92
N THR A 157 -6.98 0.48 18.16
CA THR A 157 -8.38 0.80 18.51
C THR A 157 -8.74 2.29 18.42
N HIS A 158 -7.76 3.19 18.23
CA HIS A 158 -8.04 4.61 18.05
C HIS A 158 -8.38 4.89 16.58
N ALA A 159 -9.55 5.43 16.32
CA ALA A 159 -10.07 5.63 14.95
C ALA A 159 -10.04 7.10 14.49
N GLU A 160 -9.85 8.07 15.40
CA GLU A 160 -9.83 9.52 15.09
C GLU A 160 -11.00 9.95 14.18
N ASN A 161 -12.22 9.49 14.49
CA ASN A 161 -13.44 9.70 13.69
C ASN A 161 -13.40 9.09 12.27
N ALA A 162 -12.46 8.20 11.96
CA ALA A 162 -12.33 7.53 10.67
C ALA A 162 -12.87 6.08 10.72
N TYR A 163 -14.10 5.89 11.19
CA TYR A 163 -14.69 4.57 11.50
C TYR A 163 -14.68 3.61 10.31
N ALA A 164 -15.23 4.03 9.16
CA ALA A 164 -15.25 3.20 7.97
C ALA A 164 -13.83 2.91 7.44
N TYR A 165 -12.90 3.87 7.57
CA TYR A 165 -11.51 3.67 7.17
C TYR A 165 -10.82 2.60 8.03
N SER A 166 -10.90 2.71 9.36
CA SER A 166 -10.31 1.75 10.30
C SER A 166 -10.88 0.35 10.05
N ALA A 167 -12.21 0.22 9.92
CA ALA A 167 -12.86 -1.03 9.59
C ALA A 167 -12.41 -1.59 8.23
N SER A 168 -12.26 -0.74 7.20
CA SER A 168 -11.77 -1.16 5.89
C SER A 168 -10.34 -1.67 5.93
N LYS A 169 -9.47 -1.06 6.75
CA LYS A 169 -8.07 -1.48 6.90
C LYS A 169 -7.96 -2.79 7.68
N ALA A 170 -8.81 -3.02 8.68
CA ALA A 170 -8.94 -4.32 9.34
C ALA A 170 -9.40 -5.41 8.35
N ALA A 171 -10.39 -5.11 7.51
CA ALA A 171 -10.83 -6.00 6.44
C ALA A 171 -9.70 -6.32 5.44
N VAL A 172 -8.90 -5.32 5.02
CA VAL A 172 -7.73 -5.52 4.16
C VAL A 172 -6.69 -6.44 4.82
N HIS A 173 -6.43 -6.27 6.12
CA HIS A 173 -5.51 -7.15 6.86
C HIS A 173 -6.01 -8.60 6.88
N HIS A 174 -7.29 -8.82 7.12
CA HIS A 174 -7.85 -10.16 7.11
C HIS A 174 -7.87 -10.77 5.71
N LEU A 175 -8.31 -10.01 4.70
CA LEU A 175 -8.32 -10.42 3.31
C LEU A 175 -6.90 -10.77 2.80
N THR A 176 -5.87 -10.04 3.25
CA THR A 176 -4.47 -10.37 2.95
C THR A 176 -4.11 -11.79 3.38
N ARG A 177 -4.54 -12.22 4.58
CA ARG A 177 -4.29 -13.59 5.07
C ARG A 177 -5.06 -14.65 4.29
N ILE A 178 -6.33 -14.37 3.94
CA ILE A 178 -7.16 -15.27 3.11
C ILE A 178 -6.49 -15.49 1.75
N LEU A 179 -6.15 -14.40 1.06
CA LEU A 179 -5.53 -14.48 -0.27
C LEU A 179 -4.12 -15.10 -0.21
N ALA A 180 -3.38 -14.89 0.86
CA ALA A 180 -2.08 -15.53 1.06
C ALA A 180 -2.20 -17.06 1.13
N GLN A 181 -3.18 -17.56 1.87
CA GLN A 181 -3.46 -19.00 1.95
C GLN A 181 -3.87 -19.56 0.59
N GLU A 182 -4.76 -18.87 -0.13
CA GLU A 182 -5.28 -19.33 -1.41
C GLU A 182 -4.22 -19.33 -2.52
N PHE A 183 -3.32 -18.34 -2.52
CA PHE A 183 -2.37 -18.14 -3.62
C PHE A 183 -1.00 -18.77 -3.37
N ALA A 184 -0.68 -19.21 -2.16
CA ALA A 184 0.61 -19.80 -1.82
C ALA A 184 1.00 -20.97 -2.72
N GLY A 185 0.07 -21.88 -2.99
CA GLY A 185 0.28 -23.01 -3.91
C GLY A 185 0.55 -22.62 -5.36
N ARG A 186 0.28 -21.37 -5.73
CA ARG A 186 0.55 -20.79 -7.05
C ARG A 186 1.80 -19.89 -7.07
N GLN A 187 2.62 -19.97 -6.06
CA GLN A 187 3.85 -19.18 -5.93
C GLN A 187 3.59 -17.66 -5.98
N VAL A 188 2.51 -17.20 -5.35
CA VAL A 188 2.21 -15.78 -5.18
C VAL A 188 2.13 -15.46 -3.70
N THR A 189 2.98 -14.55 -3.24
CA THR A 189 2.94 -14.03 -1.88
C THR A 189 1.96 -12.87 -1.77
N VAL A 190 1.21 -12.82 -0.68
CA VAL A 190 0.28 -11.71 -0.41
C VAL A 190 0.55 -11.19 0.99
N ASN A 191 0.98 -9.95 1.10
CA ASN A 191 1.31 -9.30 2.37
C ASN A 191 0.68 -7.91 2.44
N ALA A 192 0.59 -7.35 3.63
CA ALA A 192 0.23 -5.95 3.81
C ALA A 192 1.34 -5.18 4.53
N ILE A 193 1.54 -3.93 4.14
CA ILE A 193 2.25 -2.93 4.95
C ILE A 193 1.18 -2.19 5.75
N ALA A 194 1.39 -2.02 7.04
CA ALA A 194 0.51 -1.26 7.94
C ALA A 194 1.23 0.02 8.41
N PRO A 195 1.15 1.12 7.63
CA PRO A 195 1.83 2.35 7.98
C PRO A 195 1.20 3.03 9.20
N GLY A 196 2.05 3.67 10.02
CA GLY A 196 1.67 4.71 10.97
C GLY A 196 1.47 6.07 10.29
N PRO A 197 1.66 7.18 11.01
CA PRO A 197 1.54 8.53 10.45
C PRO A 197 2.74 8.87 9.56
N PHE A 198 2.45 9.15 8.28
CA PHE A 198 3.39 9.65 7.28
C PHE A 198 2.90 11.01 6.76
N PRO A 199 3.80 11.96 6.47
CA PRO A 199 3.43 13.23 5.84
C PRO A 199 3.04 12.99 4.37
N THR A 200 1.74 12.89 4.12
CA THR A 200 1.16 12.67 2.78
C THR A 200 -0.02 13.63 2.55
N ASN A 201 -0.51 13.70 1.32
CA ASN A 201 -1.71 14.48 1.02
C ASN A 201 -2.95 13.99 1.82
N MET A 202 -3.00 12.71 2.17
CA MET A 202 -4.09 12.13 2.97
C MET A 202 -4.05 12.59 4.43
N THR A 203 -2.87 12.85 4.98
CA THR A 203 -2.66 13.27 6.38
C THR A 203 -2.44 14.78 6.51
N ARG A 204 -2.47 15.52 5.39
CA ARG A 204 -2.20 16.95 5.35
C ARG A 204 -3.12 17.78 6.25
N PHE A 205 -4.36 17.36 6.42
CA PHE A 205 -5.30 18.05 7.31
C PHE A 205 -4.88 17.97 8.79
N ALA A 206 -4.15 16.94 9.19
CA ALA A 206 -3.69 16.73 10.57
C ALA A 206 -2.21 17.13 10.79
N ILE A 207 -1.37 16.97 9.76
CA ILE A 207 0.10 17.12 9.82
C ILE A 207 0.58 18.34 9.00
N GLY A 208 -0.33 19.16 8.48
CA GLY A 208 -0.10 20.11 7.39
C GLY A 208 0.94 21.20 7.58
N ASP A 209 1.40 21.45 8.82
CA ASP A 209 2.47 22.39 9.15
C ASP A 209 3.49 21.76 10.11
N GLU A 210 4.55 22.48 10.41
CA GLU A 210 5.63 22.03 11.31
C GLU A 210 5.10 21.74 12.74
N ALA A 211 4.16 22.54 13.23
CA ALA A 211 3.55 22.34 14.52
C ALA A 211 2.66 21.07 14.54
N GLY A 212 1.91 20.82 13.47
CA GLY A 212 1.14 19.60 13.27
C GLY A 212 2.03 18.36 13.15
N ALA A 213 3.13 18.46 12.42
CA ALA A 213 4.12 17.40 12.32
C ALA A 213 4.77 17.09 13.68
N ALA A 214 5.12 18.12 14.46
CA ALA A 214 5.66 17.96 15.81
C ALA A 214 4.64 17.34 16.78
N ARG A 215 3.35 17.71 16.69
CA ARG A 215 2.29 17.06 17.48
C ARG A 215 2.13 15.58 17.07
N GLY A 216 2.07 15.28 15.78
CA GLY A 216 1.98 13.92 15.27
C GLY A 216 3.16 13.05 15.70
N ALA A 217 4.40 13.59 15.66
CA ALA A 217 5.59 12.90 16.09
C ALA A 217 5.53 12.48 17.58
N LYS A 218 4.95 13.31 18.44
CA LYS A 218 4.79 13.02 19.88
C LYS A 218 3.83 11.86 20.16
N THR A 219 2.93 11.52 19.25
CA THR A 219 2.02 10.37 19.42
C THR A 219 2.69 9.05 19.05
N VAL A 220 3.84 9.08 18.38
CA VAL A 220 4.56 7.89 17.95
C VAL A 220 5.64 7.55 18.98
N PRO A 221 5.73 6.30 19.47
CA PRO A 221 6.75 5.92 20.47
C PRO A 221 8.20 6.22 20.03
N MET A 222 8.52 6.10 18.74
CA MET A 222 9.84 6.48 18.20
C MET A 222 10.05 7.99 18.10
N GLY A 223 9.11 8.84 18.50
CA GLY A 223 9.24 10.29 18.55
C GLY A 223 9.32 10.98 17.19
N ARG A 224 8.99 10.31 16.10
CA ARG A 224 9.01 10.86 14.75
C ARG A 224 7.90 10.32 13.86
N LEU A 225 7.56 11.07 12.83
CA LEU A 225 6.75 10.56 11.72
C LEU A 225 7.57 9.59 10.84
N GLY A 226 6.87 8.77 10.07
CA GLY A 226 7.49 7.92 9.07
C GLY A 226 8.14 8.73 7.95
N ARG A 227 9.22 8.19 7.38
CA ARG A 227 9.99 8.74 6.27
C ARG A 227 9.85 7.84 5.05
N GLU A 228 10.24 8.36 3.90
CA GLU A 228 10.19 7.62 2.63
C GLU A 228 10.97 6.31 2.70
N ASP A 229 12.14 6.31 3.31
CA ASP A 229 13.02 5.14 3.50
C ASP A 229 12.32 4.02 4.27
N ASP A 230 11.45 4.35 5.25
CA ASP A 230 10.74 3.37 6.06
C ASP A 230 9.77 2.53 5.20
N ILE A 231 9.10 3.15 4.21
CA ILE A 231 8.23 2.45 3.25
C ILE A 231 9.05 1.79 2.15
N ALA A 232 10.09 2.47 1.64
CA ALA A 232 10.96 1.95 0.59
C ALA A 232 11.63 0.64 1.03
N GLY A 233 12.15 0.58 2.26
CA GLY A 233 12.71 -0.64 2.83
C GLY A 233 11.70 -1.79 2.93
N ALA A 234 10.48 -1.48 3.41
CA ALA A 234 9.42 -2.47 3.55
C ALA A 234 8.96 -3.04 2.21
N ILE A 235 8.72 -2.19 1.20
CA ILE A 235 8.28 -2.65 -0.13
C ILE A 235 9.36 -3.49 -0.81
N LEU A 236 10.63 -3.09 -0.74
CA LEU A 236 11.74 -3.84 -1.34
C LEU A 236 11.95 -5.19 -0.64
N PHE A 237 11.80 -5.26 0.69
CA PHE A 237 11.83 -6.53 1.41
C PHE A 237 10.73 -7.46 0.91
N LEU A 238 9.47 -7.02 0.87
CA LEU A 238 8.33 -7.86 0.50
C LEU A 238 8.33 -8.28 -0.98
N THR A 239 8.92 -7.48 -1.88
CA THR A 239 8.91 -7.74 -3.33
C THR A 239 10.21 -8.35 -3.84
N GLY A 240 11.29 -8.20 -3.10
CA GLY A 240 12.58 -8.79 -3.39
C GLY A 240 12.68 -10.25 -2.98
N ARG A 241 13.80 -10.87 -3.30
CA ARG A 241 14.09 -12.26 -2.97
C ARG A 241 14.14 -12.51 -1.45
N GLY A 242 14.50 -11.49 -0.67
CA GLY A 242 14.55 -11.58 0.81
C GLY A 242 13.18 -11.84 1.44
N GLY A 243 12.10 -11.42 0.80
CA GLY A 243 10.72 -11.65 1.24
C GLY A 243 10.03 -12.84 0.56
N ALA A 244 10.71 -13.61 -0.29
CA ALA A 244 10.09 -14.64 -1.13
C ALA A 244 9.39 -15.77 -0.33
N TYR A 245 9.72 -15.95 0.93
CA TYR A 245 9.09 -16.94 1.83
C TYR A 245 8.13 -16.29 2.84
N THR A 246 7.84 -14.98 2.68
CA THR A 246 6.94 -14.23 3.54
C THR A 246 5.59 -14.06 2.84
N THR A 247 4.53 -14.65 3.41
CA THR A 247 3.15 -14.50 2.93
C THR A 247 2.17 -14.47 4.09
N GLY A 248 1.08 -13.70 3.97
CA GLY A 248 0.08 -13.50 5.03
C GLY A 248 0.52 -12.52 6.13
N ALA A 249 1.69 -11.92 6.02
CA ALA A 249 2.19 -10.96 7.00
C ALA A 249 1.46 -9.61 6.90
N ILE A 250 1.22 -9.01 8.06
CA ILE A 250 0.85 -7.62 8.22
C ILE A 250 2.07 -6.94 8.85
N LEU A 251 2.84 -6.25 8.06
CA LEU A 251 4.10 -5.62 8.47
C LEU A 251 3.84 -4.20 8.99
N PRO A 252 3.90 -3.94 10.31
CA PRO A 252 3.81 -2.61 10.85
C PRO A 252 5.02 -1.78 10.43
N VAL A 253 4.78 -0.57 9.94
CA VAL A 253 5.79 0.46 9.66
C VAL A 253 5.27 1.74 10.30
N ASP A 254 5.26 1.77 11.64
CA ASP A 254 4.44 2.69 12.43
C ASP A 254 5.17 3.32 13.64
N GLY A 255 6.47 3.06 13.78
CA GLY A 255 7.28 3.58 14.88
C GLY A 255 6.85 3.08 16.27
N GLY A 256 6.17 1.93 16.32
CA GLY A 256 5.67 1.31 17.56
C GLY A 256 4.25 1.74 17.94
N LEU A 257 3.56 2.52 17.11
CA LEU A 257 2.23 3.04 17.42
C LEU A 257 1.19 1.92 17.65
N GLY A 258 1.27 0.84 16.85
CA GLY A 258 0.34 -0.30 16.94
C GLY A 258 0.50 -1.16 18.18
N VAL A 259 1.62 -1.03 18.91
CA VAL A 259 1.94 -1.79 20.14
C VAL A 259 2.18 -0.88 21.34
N ALA A 260 1.92 0.43 21.21
CA ALA A 260 2.05 1.37 22.32
C ALA A 260 1.11 0.95 23.47
N PRO A 261 1.61 0.83 24.70
CA PRO A 261 0.77 0.51 25.83
C PRO A 261 -0.22 1.66 26.10
N PRO A 262 -1.39 1.38 26.67
CA PRO A 262 -2.24 2.44 27.21
C PRO A 262 -1.48 3.20 28.31
N PRO A 263 -1.88 4.43 28.63
CA PRO A 263 -1.29 5.17 29.74
C PRO A 263 -1.20 4.31 30.99
N SER A 264 -0.04 4.30 31.65
CA SER A 264 0.18 3.46 32.83
C SER A 264 -0.77 3.87 33.96
N MET A 265 -1.47 2.89 34.55
CA MET A 265 -2.26 3.10 35.77
C MET A 265 -1.37 3.36 37.02
N PHE A 266 -0.09 3.09 36.93
CA PHE A 266 0.86 3.19 38.04
C PHE A 266 1.77 4.41 37.99
N GLY A 267 1.40 5.44 37.20
CA GLY A 267 2.22 6.64 37.02
C GLY A 267 3.51 6.32 36.21
N GLY A 268 3.72 7.03 35.11
CA GLY A 268 4.94 6.86 34.33
C GLY A 268 6.16 7.26 35.13
N HIS A 269 7.20 6.47 35.09
CA HIS A 269 8.54 6.98 35.36
C HIS A 269 8.88 7.93 34.20
N GLU A 270 9.06 9.23 34.50
CA GLU A 270 9.65 10.21 33.60
C GLU A 270 11.07 9.81 33.19
#